data_0723872f85eaf05ad3bdb5dc732109f7
#
_entry.id   0723872f85eaf05ad3bdb5dc732109f7
#
_cell.length_a   1.000
_cell.length_b   1.000
_cell.length_c   1.000
_cell.angle_alpha   90.00
_cell.angle_beta   90.00
_cell.angle_gamma   90.00
#
_symmetry.space_group_name_H-M   'P 1'
#
loop_
_entity.id
_entity.type
_entity.pdbx_description
1 polymer ?
#
loop_
_entity_poly.entity_id
_entity_poly.type
_entity_poly.pdbx_seq_one_letter_code
_entity_poly.pdbx_strand_id
1 'polypeptide(L)'
;MNNNYLGISAIVFGTICFSVNDISVKLFSSEMPLNQLMFFRAIFAISILLFVILPFYGGFKYLNTNNPTFHIFRGLAVVGANTFFFISIAELSLAEATAIFFIAPILITIFAMFFLQEKVGIRRGLACLIGFLGMLLIIKPGTISFELISIFPLIAALFYTALHIITRKYGSQEKPLTMGFYIQVCFLVTSLMFAGGFYLADIDAEQSNALTFLTGSWVSVSTFDMFHILVGIALPISIGGILVSYAYKNYEASFLAPFEYGALV
;
A
#
# COMPACT_ATOMS: atom_id res chain seq x y z
N MET A 1 -26.90 14.44 4.44
CA MET A 1 -26.74 13.53 3.28
C MET A 1 -25.27 13.13 3.23
N ASN A 2 -24.93 11.88 3.56
CA ASN A 2 -23.56 11.40 3.39
C ASN A 2 -23.25 11.45 1.89
N ASN A 3 -22.27 12.27 1.53
CA ASN A 3 -21.89 12.44 0.14
C ASN A 3 -21.02 11.24 -0.29
N ASN A 4 -21.65 10.09 -0.54
CA ASN A 4 -21.01 8.83 -0.92
C ASN A 4 -20.05 9.00 -2.10
N TYR A 5 -20.29 9.99 -2.97
CA TYR A 5 -19.43 10.33 -4.09
C TYR A 5 -18.02 10.76 -3.66
N LEU A 6 -17.88 11.45 -2.49
CA LEU A 6 -16.57 11.83 -1.97
C LEU A 6 -15.76 10.60 -1.53
N GLY A 7 -16.41 9.60 -0.94
CA GLY A 7 -15.75 8.35 -0.57
C GLY A 7 -15.31 7.56 -1.80
N ILE A 8 -16.19 7.45 -2.80
CA ILE A 8 -15.90 6.76 -4.05
C ILE A 8 -14.77 7.45 -4.81
N SER A 9 -14.84 8.78 -4.99
CA SER A 9 -13.77 9.50 -5.68
C SER A 9 -12.43 9.40 -4.94
N ALA A 10 -12.44 9.50 -3.61
CA ALA A 10 -11.22 9.37 -2.82
C ALA A 10 -10.57 7.99 -2.96
N ILE A 11 -11.35 6.90 -2.94
CA ILE A 11 -10.80 5.55 -3.12
C ILE A 11 -10.30 5.33 -4.55
N VAL A 12 -11.05 5.74 -5.58
CA VAL A 12 -10.66 5.57 -6.98
C VAL A 12 -9.39 6.37 -7.32
N PHE A 13 -9.33 7.65 -6.97
CA PHE A 13 -8.10 8.44 -7.17
C PHE A 13 -6.94 7.92 -6.34
N GLY A 14 -7.20 7.47 -5.11
CA GLY A 14 -6.19 6.89 -4.25
C GLY A 14 -5.59 5.61 -4.82
N THR A 15 -6.42 4.72 -5.38
CA THR A 15 -5.96 3.47 -6.01
C THR A 15 -5.22 3.73 -7.32
N ILE A 16 -5.62 4.71 -8.12
CA ILE A 16 -4.85 5.17 -9.30
C ILE A 16 -3.45 5.64 -8.87
N CYS A 17 -3.34 6.43 -7.80
CA CYS A 17 -2.05 6.83 -7.26
C CYS A 17 -1.20 5.62 -6.83
N PHE A 18 -1.81 4.60 -6.23
CA PHE A 18 -1.11 3.36 -5.87
C PHE A 18 -0.65 2.58 -7.09
N SER A 19 -1.45 2.50 -8.16
CA SER A 19 -1.03 1.86 -9.43
C SER A 19 0.18 2.56 -10.04
N VAL A 20 0.22 3.90 -10.04
CA VAL A 20 1.40 4.67 -10.51
C VAL A 20 2.63 4.35 -9.65
N ASN A 21 2.47 4.30 -8.33
CA ASN A 21 3.54 3.90 -7.42
C ASN A 21 4.04 2.47 -7.73
N ASP A 22 3.14 1.50 -7.92
CA ASP A 22 3.51 0.09 -8.12
C ASP A 22 4.23 -0.14 -9.44
N ILE A 23 3.80 0.52 -10.52
CA ILE A 23 4.49 0.55 -11.81
C ILE A 23 5.91 1.12 -11.63
N SER A 24 6.04 2.25 -10.93
CA SER A 24 7.33 2.88 -10.69
C SER A 24 8.25 2.00 -9.84
N VAL A 25 7.74 1.35 -8.79
CA VAL A 25 8.52 0.39 -7.98
C VAL A 25 8.97 -0.80 -8.83
N LYS A 26 8.11 -1.32 -9.71
CA LYS A 26 8.48 -2.43 -10.62
C LYS A 26 9.63 -2.03 -11.56
N LEU A 27 9.64 -0.82 -12.08
CA LEU A 27 10.72 -0.32 -12.92
C LEU A 27 12.08 -0.31 -12.19
N PHE A 28 12.09 0.06 -10.90
CA PHE A 28 13.31 0.09 -10.09
C PHE A 28 13.67 -1.25 -9.45
N SER A 29 12.83 -2.27 -9.51
CA SER A 29 13.04 -3.54 -8.80
C SER A 29 14.28 -4.32 -9.25
N SER A 30 14.80 -4.06 -10.46
CA SER A 30 16.03 -4.64 -10.99
C SER A 30 17.28 -3.74 -10.78
N GLU A 31 17.11 -2.48 -10.37
CA GLU A 31 18.18 -1.49 -10.34
C GLU A 31 18.65 -1.16 -8.92
N MET A 32 17.74 -1.24 -7.94
CA MET A 32 18.08 -0.93 -6.55
C MET A 32 17.30 -1.81 -5.56
N PRO A 33 17.87 -2.09 -4.37
CA PRO A 33 17.21 -2.92 -3.37
C PRO A 33 15.99 -2.23 -2.75
N LEU A 34 15.02 -3.05 -2.32
CA LEU A 34 13.74 -2.59 -1.77
C LEU A 34 13.91 -1.66 -0.58
N ASN A 35 14.83 -1.99 0.34
CA ASN A 35 15.08 -1.18 1.53
C ASN A 35 15.56 0.24 1.17
N GLN A 36 16.41 0.38 0.15
CA GLN A 36 16.88 1.67 -0.35
C GLN A 36 15.76 2.46 -1.03
N LEU A 37 14.99 1.80 -1.87
CA LEU A 37 13.85 2.41 -2.56
C LEU A 37 12.79 2.91 -1.56
N MET A 38 12.47 2.11 -0.53
CA MET A 38 11.55 2.50 0.53
C MET A 38 12.08 3.64 1.40
N PHE A 39 13.40 3.70 1.62
CA PHE A 39 14.06 4.81 2.33
C PHE A 39 13.88 6.14 1.59
N PHE A 40 14.24 6.21 0.32
CA PHE A 40 14.08 7.44 -0.47
C PHE A 40 12.61 7.83 -0.63
N ARG A 41 11.74 6.86 -0.91
CA ARG A 41 10.30 7.06 -0.94
C ARG A 41 9.80 7.72 0.35
N ALA A 42 10.20 7.18 1.52
CA ALA A 42 9.75 7.69 2.81
C ALA A 42 10.25 9.11 3.07
N ILE A 43 11.53 9.40 2.80
CA ILE A 43 12.10 10.74 2.97
C ILE A 43 11.38 11.75 2.08
N PHE A 44 11.20 11.46 0.80
CA PHE A 44 10.53 12.38 -0.12
C PHE A 44 9.05 12.54 0.24
N ALA A 45 8.36 11.46 0.61
CA ALA A 45 6.97 11.56 1.04
C ALA A 45 6.80 12.35 2.34
N ILE A 46 7.68 12.16 3.33
CA ILE A 46 7.70 12.98 4.55
C ILE A 46 7.96 14.44 4.20
N SER A 47 8.90 14.72 3.31
CA SER A 47 9.21 16.08 2.86
C SER A 47 8.00 16.75 2.19
N ILE A 48 7.31 16.04 1.29
CA ILE A 48 6.08 16.52 0.65
C ILE A 48 5.01 16.79 1.70
N LEU A 49 4.79 15.86 2.63
CA LEU A 49 3.78 16.02 3.68
C LEU A 49 4.09 17.22 4.60
N LEU A 50 5.34 17.41 4.99
CA LEU A 50 5.74 18.47 5.92
C LEU A 50 5.83 19.83 5.27
N PHE A 51 6.43 19.93 4.09
CA PHE A 51 6.77 21.24 3.49
C PHE A 51 5.75 21.70 2.43
N VAL A 52 5.01 20.77 1.81
CA VAL A 52 4.02 21.11 0.78
C VAL A 52 2.61 21.03 1.35
N ILE A 53 2.23 19.95 2.00
CA ILE A 53 0.83 19.71 2.37
C ILE A 53 0.49 20.32 3.75
N LEU A 54 1.32 20.09 4.76
CA LEU A 54 1.07 20.53 6.15
C LEU A 54 0.84 22.03 6.32
N PRO A 55 1.53 22.93 5.59
CA PRO A 55 1.28 24.38 5.71
C PRO A 55 -0.17 24.78 5.42
N PHE A 56 -0.84 24.07 4.50
CA PHE A 56 -2.25 24.33 4.16
C PHE A 56 -3.24 23.79 5.21
N TYR A 57 -2.78 22.93 6.13
CA TYR A 57 -3.63 22.28 7.14
C TYR A 57 -3.49 22.89 8.55
N GLY A 58 -2.61 23.86 8.76
CA GLY A 58 -2.47 24.56 10.05
C GLY A 58 -1.26 24.18 10.90
N GLY A 59 -0.23 23.58 10.26
CA GLY A 59 1.09 23.37 10.86
C GLY A 59 1.22 22.10 11.71
N PHE A 60 2.34 22.01 12.45
CA PHE A 60 2.77 20.78 13.15
C PHE A 60 1.79 20.24 14.19
N LYS A 61 0.87 21.04 14.71
CA LYS A 61 -0.21 20.58 15.61
C LYS A 61 -1.10 19.49 14.95
N TYR A 62 -1.12 19.45 13.61
CA TYR A 62 -1.85 18.46 12.84
C TYR A 62 -1.23 17.07 12.88
N LEU A 63 0.05 16.95 13.24
CA LEU A 63 0.75 15.66 13.36
C LEU A 63 0.68 15.07 14.76
N ASN A 64 0.14 15.80 15.72
CA ASN A 64 0.00 15.28 17.08
C ASN A 64 -1.10 14.21 17.13
N THR A 65 -0.78 13.06 17.75
CA THR A 65 -1.68 11.94 17.96
C THR A 65 -1.76 11.58 19.43
N ASN A 66 -2.94 11.20 19.88
CA ASN A 66 -3.15 10.65 21.22
C ASN A 66 -3.11 9.11 21.22
N ASN A 67 -2.97 8.49 20.04
CA ASN A 67 -2.98 7.02 19.90
C ASN A 67 -1.80 6.51 19.07
N PRO A 68 -0.55 6.57 19.58
CA PRO A 68 0.63 6.11 18.86
C PRO A 68 0.58 4.62 18.53
N THR A 69 -0.01 3.81 19.39
CA THR A 69 -0.17 2.36 19.18
C THR A 69 -0.98 2.05 17.91
N PHE A 70 -2.04 2.81 17.65
CA PHE A 70 -2.82 2.71 16.42
C PHE A 70 -1.93 2.93 15.17
N HIS A 71 -1.08 3.95 15.20
CA HIS A 71 -0.19 4.26 14.08
C HIS A 71 0.87 3.18 13.88
N ILE A 72 1.41 2.59 14.97
CA ILE A 72 2.38 1.50 14.89
C ILE A 72 1.75 0.27 14.23
N PHE A 73 0.60 -0.22 14.71
CA PHE A 73 -0.06 -1.38 14.11
C PHE A 73 -0.45 -1.13 12.64
N ARG A 74 -0.94 0.06 12.35
CA ARG A 74 -1.28 0.47 11.00
C ARG A 74 -0.05 0.57 10.11
N GLY A 75 1.05 1.11 10.63
CA GLY A 75 2.34 1.17 9.96
C GLY A 75 2.90 -0.21 9.66
N LEU A 76 2.91 -1.12 10.63
CA LEU A 76 3.34 -2.50 10.43
C LEU A 76 2.48 -3.24 9.40
N ALA A 77 1.17 -3.02 9.42
CA ALA A 77 0.27 -3.61 8.44
C ALA A 77 0.60 -3.14 7.00
N VAL A 78 0.81 -1.84 6.79
CA VAL A 78 1.14 -1.33 5.45
C VAL A 78 2.55 -1.69 5.01
N VAL A 79 3.52 -1.69 5.93
CA VAL A 79 4.90 -2.14 5.63
C VAL A 79 4.88 -3.62 5.24
N GLY A 80 4.18 -4.47 6.00
CA GLY A 80 4.01 -5.88 5.66
C GLY A 80 3.35 -6.08 4.29
N ALA A 81 2.23 -5.39 4.03
CA ALA A 81 1.56 -5.46 2.73
C ALA A 81 2.49 -5.11 1.57
N ASN A 82 3.20 -3.97 1.66
CA ASN A 82 4.10 -3.52 0.60
C ASN A 82 5.32 -4.44 0.45
N THR A 83 5.92 -4.89 1.56
CA THR A 83 7.10 -5.76 1.51
C THR A 83 6.76 -7.06 0.78
N PHE A 84 5.71 -7.77 1.17
CA PHE A 84 5.31 -9.02 0.53
C PHE A 84 4.88 -8.82 -0.93
N PHE A 85 4.15 -7.72 -1.23
CA PHE A 85 3.76 -7.41 -2.60
C PHE A 85 4.96 -7.10 -3.49
N PHE A 86 5.88 -6.25 -3.03
CA PHE A 86 7.03 -5.83 -3.82
C PHE A 86 8.06 -6.93 -4.01
N ILE A 87 8.27 -7.81 -3.02
CA ILE A 87 9.07 -9.02 -3.21
C ILE A 87 8.47 -9.90 -4.32
N SER A 88 7.14 -10.05 -4.34
CA SER A 88 6.50 -10.87 -5.36
C SER A 88 6.68 -10.32 -6.78
N ILE A 89 6.62 -9.00 -6.97
CA ILE A 89 6.82 -8.40 -8.30
C ILE A 89 8.29 -8.41 -8.77
N ALA A 90 9.24 -8.78 -7.92
CA ALA A 90 10.62 -9.03 -8.38
C ALA A 90 10.70 -10.30 -9.23
N GLU A 91 9.89 -11.32 -8.93
CA GLU A 91 9.84 -12.60 -9.66
C GLU A 91 8.63 -12.68 -10.63
N LEU A 92 7.45 -12.26 -10.16
CA LEU A 92 6.23 -12.26 -10.97
C LEU A 92 6.11 -11.01 -11.84
N SER A 93 5.35 -11.09 -12.91
CA SER A 93 4.90 -9.89 -13.59
C SER A 93 3.99 -9.05 -12.68
N LEU A 94 3.97 -7.73 -12.89
CA LEU A 94 3.09 -6.85 -12.11
C LEU A 94 1.61 -7.27 -12.25
N ALA A 95 1.21 -7.71 -13.45
CA ALA A 95 -0.14 -8.18 -13.71
C ALA A 95 -0.49 -9.43 -12.89
N GLU A 96 0.41 -10.42 -12.82
CA GLU A 96 0.20 -11.65 -12.03
C GLU A 96 0.12 -11.36 -10.53
N ALA A 97 1.07 -10.60 -9.99
CA ALA A 97 1.06 -10.23 -8.58
C ALA A 97 -0.20 -9.45 -8.20
N THR A 98 -0.59 -8.48 -9.05
CA THR A 98 -1.80 -7.68 -8.86
C THR A 98 -3.07 -8.53 -8.93
N ALA A 99 -3.11 -9.52 -9.84
CA ALA A 99 -4.23 -10.46 -9.93
C ALA A 99 -4.49 -11.17 -8.61
N ILE A 100 -3.44 -11.74 -8.05
CA ILE A 100 -3.54 -12.48 -6.80
C ILE A 100 -3.91 -11.54 -5.65
N PHE A 101 -3.28 -10.34 -5.62
CA PHE A 101 -3.55 -9.32 -4.60
C PHE A 101 -5.00 -8.83 -4.61
N PHE A 102 -5.69 -8.83 -5.75
CA PHE A 102 -7.09 -8.39 -5.87
C PHE A 102 -8.13 -9.29 -5.20
N ILE A 103 -7.70 -10.30 -4.46
CA ILE A 103 -8.53 -10.93 -3.42
C ILE A 103 -8.81 -9.97 -2.25
N ALA A 104 -8.00 -8.92 -2.08
CA ALA A 104 -8.11 -7.98 -0.97
C ALA A 104 -9.50 -7.35 -0.79
N PRO A 105 -10.21 -6.83 -1.82
CA PRO A 105 -11.54 -6.27 -1.66
C PRO A 105 -12.56 -7.29 -1.11
N ILE A 106 -12.43 -8.56 -1.47
CA ILE A 106 -13.26 -9.64 -0.92
C ILE A 106 -12.93 -9.84 0.56
N LEU A 107 -11.64 -9.92 0.90
CA LEU A 107 -11.18 -10.06 2.29
C LEU A 107 -11.62 -8.86 3.15
N ILE A 108 -11.50 -7.63 2.64
CA ILE A 108 -11.98 -6.42 3.32
C ILE A 108 -13.48 -6.53 3.61
N THR A 109 -14.27 -6.97 2.63
CA THR A 109 -15.73 -7.13 2.78
C THR A 109 -16.06 -8.19 3.84
N ILE A 110 -15.37 -9.34 3.82
CA ILE A 110 -15.56 -10.41 4.80
C ILE A 110 -15.14 -9.95 6.20
N PHE A 111 -13.95 -9.34 6.33
CA PHE A 111 -13.44 -8.86 7.62
C PHE A 111 -14.26 -7.71 8.18
N ALA A 112 -14.84 -6.85 7.32
CA ALA A 112 -15.78 -5.81 7.74
C ALA A 112 -17.03 -6.41 8.42
N MET A 113 -17.56 -7.52 7.91
CA MET A 113 -18.67 -8.22 8.57
C MET A 113 -18.29 -8.74 9.96
N PHE A 114 -17.14 -9.39 10.09
CA PHE A 114 -16.73 -10.03 11.34
C PHE A 114 -16.18 -9.04 12.37
N PHE A 115 -15.31 -8.12 12.00
CA PHE A 115 -14.59 -7.25 12.93
C PHE A 115 -15.23 -5.88 13.14
N LEU A 116 -15.99 -5.40 12.15
CA LEU A 116 -16.67 -4.10 12.20
C LEU A 116 -18.19 -4.24 12.37
N GLN A 117 -18.71 -5.47 12.26
CA GLN A 117 -20.14 -5.77 12.30
C GLN A 117 -20.95 -4.97 11.25
N GLU A 118 -20.31 -4.69 10.10
CA GLU A 118 -20.99 -4.03 8.99
C GLU A 118 -21.99 -4.98 8.33
N LYS A 119 -23.18 -4.47 8.03
CA LYS A 119 -24.21 -5.23 7.33
C LYS A 119 -23.95 -5.21 5.83
N VAL A 120 -23.37 -6.30 5.32
CA VAL A 120 -23.08 -6.44 3.89
C VAL A 120 -24.34 -6.99 3.20
N GLY A 121 -25.03 -6.12 2.45
CA GLY A 121 -26.13 -6.53 1.61
C GLY A 121 -25.65 -7.29 0.36
N ILE A 122 -26.54 -8.12 -0.21
CA ILE A 122 -26.26 -8.93 -1.41
C ILE A 122 -25.65 -8.08 -2.55
N ARG A 123 -26.11 -6.85 -2.73
CA ARG A 123 -25.60 -5.95 -3.80
C ARG A 123 -24.10 -5.67 -3.67
N ARG A 124 -23.60 -5.44 -2.45
CA ARG A 124 -22.17 -5.19 -2.20
C ARG A 124 -21.34 -6.46 -2.40
N GLY A 125 -21.83 -7.60 -1.91
CA GLY A 125 -21.19 -8.90 -2.13
C GLY A 125 -21.10 -9.23 -3.62
N LEU A 126 -22.17 -9.06 -4.37
CA LEU A 126 -22.19 -9.27 -5.83
C LEU A 126 -21.25 -8.29 -6.55
N ALA A 127 -21.17 -7.01 -6.14
CA ALA A 127 -20.25 -6.05 -6.74
C ALA A 127 -18.79 -6.47 -6.54
N CYS A 128 -18.39 -6.92 -5.35
CA CYS A 128 -17.07 -7.49 -5.12
C CYS A 128 -16.80 -8.72 -5.98
N LEU A 129 -17.77 -9.65 -6.06
CA LEU A 129 -17.62 -10.85 -6.87
C LEU A 129 -17.50 -10.55 -8.36
N ILE A 130 -18.32 -9.64 -8.89
CA ILE A 130 -18.26 -9.21 -10.29
C ILE A 130 -16.93 -8.53 -10.60
N GLY A 131 -16.45 -7.64 -9.72
CA GLY A 131 -15.14 -7.00 -9.86
C GLY A 131 -14.00 -8.02 -9.89
N PHE A 132 -14.04 -9.02 -9.00
CA PHE A 132 -13.07 -10.10 -8.95
C PHE A 132 -13.11 -10.97 -10.22
N LEU A 133 -14.30 -11.34 -10.68
CA LEU A 133 -14.45 -12.10 -11.94
C LEU A 133 -13.98 -11.28 -13.15
N GLY A 134 -14.26 -9.97 -13.19
CA GLY A 134 -13.75 -9.06 -14.22
C GLY A 134 -12.22 -9.05 -14.24
N MET A 135 -11.58 -8.98 -13.08
CA MET A 135 -10.12 -9.09 -12.95
C MET A 135 -9.60 -10.42 -13.50
N LEU A 136 -10.20 -11.57 -13.14
CA LEU A 136 -9.80 -12.87 -13.65
C LEU A 136 -9.90 -12.95 -15.19
N LEU A 137 -10.89 -12.31 -15.80
CA LEU A 137 -11.03 -12.24 -17.26
C LEU A 137 -9.92 -11.44 -17.94
N ILE A 138 -9.46 -10.34 -17.30
CA ILE A 138 -8.38 -9.50 -17.83
C ILE A 138 -7.04 -10.24 -17.75
N ILE A 139 -6.76 -10.88 -16.63
CA ILE A 139 -5.43 -11.45 -16.32
C ILE A 139 -5.26 -12.85 -16.90
N LYS A 140 -6.36 -13.58 -17.16
CA LYS A 140 -6.35 -14.97 -17.72
C LYS A 140 -5.41 -15.90 -16.94
N PRO A 141 -5.69 -16.22 -15.65
CA PRO A 141 -4.77 -16.90 -14.74
C PRO A 141 -4.41 -18.36 -15.15
N GLY A 142 -4.91 -18.88 -16.26
CA GLY A 142 -4.61 -20.23 -16.73
C GLY A 142 -3.18 -20.46 -17.24
N THR A 143 -2.34 -19.42 -17.30
CA THR A 143 -0.92 -19.49 -17.69
C THR A 143 0.02 -19.36 -16.51
N ILE A 144 -0.48 -19.09 -15.30
CA ILE A 144 0.35 -18.91 -14.11
C ILE A 144 0.71 -20.28 -13.54
N SER A 145 1.98 -20.65 -13.61
CA SER A 145 2.51 -21.73 -12.77
C SER A 145 2.42 -21.26 -11.32
N PHE A 146 1.70 -22.00 -10.48
CA PHE A 146 1.56 -21.65 -9.07
C PHE A 146 2.89 -21.94 -8.35
N GLU A 147 3.77 -20.97 -8.35
CA GLU A 147 5.04 -21.04 -7.64
C GLU A 147 4.88 -20.56 -6.18
N LEU A 148 5.81 -20.95 -5.32
CA LEU A 148 5.77 -20.56 -3.89
C LEU A 148 5.70 -19.04 -3.70
N ILE A 149 6.29 -18.27 -4.61
CA ILE A 149 6.27 -16.81 -4.61
C ILE A 149 4.84 -16.23 -4.74
N SER A 150 3.90 -16.97 -5.35
CA SER A 150 2.50 -16.56 -5.51
C SER A 150 1.73 -16.46 -4.18
N ILE A 151 2.28 -17.02 -3.10
CA ILE A 151 1.73 -16.88 -1.75
C ILE A 151 1.94 -15.44 -1.22
N PHE A 152 2.98 -14.75 -1.64
CA PHE A 152 3.33 -13.42 -1.11
C PHE A 152 2.27 -12.35 -1.41
N PRO A 153 1.69 -12.23 -2.61
CA PRO A 153 0.58 -11.30 -2.84
C PRO A 153 -0.67 -11.61 -2.01
N LEU A 154 -0.92 -12.90 -1.66
CA LEU A 154 -2.02 -13.28 -0.75
C LEU A 154 -1.75 -12.79 0.67
N ILE A 155 -0.52 -12.94 1.16
CA ILE A 155 -0.10 -12.42 2.46
C ILE A 155 -0.20 -10.90 2.46
N ALA A 156 0.25 -10.24 1.39
CA ALA A 156 0.12 -8.80 1.20
C ALA A 156 -1.34 -8.33 1.28
N ALA A 157 -2.26 -9.05 0.64
CA ALA A 157 -3.70 -8.77 0.68
C ALA A 157 -4.29 -8.89 2.09
N LEU A 158 -3.82 -9.82 2.91
CA LEU A 158 -4.22 -9.94 4.31
C LEU A 158 -3.74 -8.76 5.15
N PHE A 159 -2.48 -8.34 5.01
CA PHE A 159 -1.93 -7.16 5.68
C PHE A 159 -2.64 -5.87 5.24
N TYR A 160 -2.92 -5.73 3.95
CA TYR A 160 -3.66 -4.61 3.39
C TYR A 160 -5.10 -4.57 3.94
N THR A 161 -5.75 -5.71 4.02
CA THR A 161 -7.06 -5.86 4.66
C THR A 161 -7.01 -5.40 6.12
N ALA A 162 -6.02 -5.88 6.89
CA ALA A 162 -5.83 -5.49 8.28
C ALA A 162 -5.65 -3.97 8.44
N LEU A 163 -4.84 -3.34 7.57
CA LEU A 163 -4.65 -1.89 7.52
C LEU A 163 -5.99 -1.15 7.44
N HIS A 164 -6.88 -1.56 6.53
CA HIS A 164 -8.15 -0.88 6.32
C HIS A 164 -9.17 -1.14 7.43
N ILE A 165 -9.23 -2.35 7.96
CA ILE A 165 -10.07 -2.69 9.11
C ILE A 165 -9.63 -1.92 10.36
N ILE A 166 -8.32 -1.85 10.64
CA ILE A 166 -7.76 -1.05 11.73
C ILE A 166 -8.10 0.44 11.53
N THR A 167 -7.91 0.95 10.32
CA THR A 167 -8.22 2.35 9.98
C THR A 167 -9.70 2.67 10.24
N ARG A 168 -10.59 1.79 9.80
CA ARG A 168 -12.04 1.97 9.99
C ARG A 168 -12.44 1.90 11.45
N LYS A 169 -11.88 0.94 12.19
CA LYS A 169 -12.28 0.67 13.59
C LYS A 169 -11.76 1.73 14.55
N TYR A 170 -10.53 2.17 14.39
CA TYR A 170 -9.82 3.00 15.36
C TYR A 170 -9.42 4.39 14.85
N GLY A 171 -9.55 4.64 13.56
CA GLY A 171 -9.10 5.90 12.93
C GLY A 171 -10.07 7.08 13.05
N SER A 172 -11.21 6.94 13.71
CA SER A 172 -12.27 7.96 13.75
C SER A 172 -11.79 9.32 14.31
N GLN A 173 -10.89 9.31 15.28
CA GLN A 173 -10.35 10.52 15.91
C GLN A 173 -9.07 11.02 15.24
N GLU A 174 -8.44 10.24 14.38
CA GLU A 174 -7.19 10.58 13.71
C GLU A 174 -7.42 11.31 12.39
N LYS A 175 -6.50 12.18 12.00
CA LYS A 175 -6.59 12.93 10.75
C LYS A 175 -5.93 12.14 9.61
N PRO A 176 -6.47 12.14 8.39
CA PRO A 176 -5.89 11.39 7.26
C PRO A 176 -4.43 11.76 6.97
N LEU A 177 -4.09 13.05 7.10
CA LEU A 177 -2.71 13.53 6.95
C LEU A 177 -1.77 12.92 8.00
N THR A 178 -2.20 12.90 9.28
CA THR A 178 -1.46 12.29 10.39
C THR A 178 -1.25 10.81 10.14
N MET A 179 -2.30 10.11 9.69
CA MET A 179 -2.24 8.70 9.33
C MET A 179 -1.23 8.45 8.19
N GLY A 180 -1.22 9.29 7.15
CA GLY A 180 -0.26 9.22 6.05
C GLY A 180 1.18 9.46 6.51
N PHE A 181 1.39 10.48 7.35
CA PHE A 181 2.71 10.81 7.88
C PHE A 181 3.33 9.66 8.69
N TYR A 182 2.59 9.11 9.66
CA TYR A 182 3.12 8.02 10.50
C TYR A 182 3.39 6.73 9.71
N ILE A 183 2.66 6.46 8.62
CA ILE A 183 3.00 5.36 7.70
C ILE A 183 4.39 5.58 7.11
N GLN A 184 4.71 6.79 6.63
CA GLN A 184 6.03 7.06 6.05
C GLN A 184 7.14 6.98 7.11
N VAL A 185 6.87 7.40 8.35
CA VAL A 185 7.80 7.21 9.47
C VAL A 185 8.06 5.71 9.71
N CYS A 186 7.03 4.87 9.69
CA CYS A 186 7.20 3.41 9.80
C CYS A 186 8.02 2.85 8.64
N PHE A 187 7.81 3.29 7.40
CA PHE A 187 8.65 2.89 6.27
C PHE A 187 10.10 3.32 6.44
N LEU A 188 10.34 4.54 6.90
CA LEU A 188 11.70 5.04 7.13
C LEU A 188 12.44 4.20 8.18
N VAL A 189 11.79 3.95 9.30
CA VAL A 189 12.37 3.12 10.39
C VAL A 189 12.63 1.70 9.92
N THR A 190 11.64 1.08 9.25
CA THR A 190 11.75 -0.31 8.79
C THR A 190 12.81 -0.46 7.71
N SER A 191 12.93 0.48 6.77
CA SER A 191 13.96 0.44 5.73
C SER A 191 15.37 0.50 6.32
N LEU A 192 15.58 1.34 7.34
CA LEU A 192 16.85 1.42 8.06
C LEU A 192 17.14 0.15 8.87
N MET A 193 16.13 -0.43 9.51
CA MET A 193 16.27 -1.70 10.23
C MET A 193 16.63 -2.85 9.28
N PHE A 194 16.01 -2.91 8.10
CA PHE A 194 16.33 -3.92 7.09
C PHE A 194 17.75 -3.71 6.53
N ALA A 195 18.11 -2.47 6.18
CA ALA A 195 19.46 -2.18 5.70
C ALA A 195 20.53 -2.59 6.73
N GLY A 196 20.36 -2.22 8.01
CA GLY A 196 21.28 -2.60 9.08
C GLY A 196 21.27 -4.11 9.38
N GLY A 197 20.09 -4.72 9.40
CA GLY A 197 19.93 -6.15 9.67
C GLY A 197 20.57 -7.03 8.58
N PHE A 198 20.35 -6.72 7.32
CA PHE A 198 20.94 -7.48 6.21
C PHE A 198 22.44 -7.26 6.09
N TYR A 199 22.94 -6.04 6.35
CA TYR A 199 24.36 -5.77 6.41
C TYR A 199 25.07 -6.61 7.49
N LEU A 200 24.45 -6.77 8.66
CA LEU A 200 25.01 -7.57 9.76
C LEU A 200 24.88 -9.08 9.54
N ALA A 201 23.87 -9.52 8.78
CA ALA A 201 23.60 -10.93 8.56
C ALA A 201 24.42 -11.55 7.42
N ASP A 202 25.13 -10.73 6.63
CA ASP A 202 25.96 -11.14 5.47
C ASP A 202 25.27 -12.19 4.59
N ILE A 203 24.01 -11.87 4.20
CA ILE A 203 23.18 -12.79 3.42
C ILE A 203 23.63 -12.78 1.96
N ASP A 204 23.93 -13.98 1.44
CA ASP A 204 24.25 -14.18 0.04
C ASP A 204 22.97 -13.96 -0.82
N ALA A 205 22.93 -12.83 -1.50
CA ALA A 205 21.76 -12.35 -2.24
C ALA A 205 21.64 -12.94 -3.65
N GLU A 206 22.64 -13.69 -4.14
CA GLU A 206 22.68 -14.14 -5.55
C GLU A 206 21.72 -15.30 -5.88
N GLN A 207 20.93 -15.79 -4.90
CA GLN A 207 20.11 -17.00 -5.10
C GLN A 207 18.81 -16.75 -5.88
N SER A 208 18.22 -15.54 -5.82
CA SER A 208 17.00 -15.18 -6.55
C SER A 208 16.84 -13.66 -6.69
N ASN A 209 16.07 -13.23 -7.71
CA ASN A 209 15.74 -11.81 -7.88
C ASN A 209 15.02 -11.24 -6.67
N ALA A 210 14.14 -12.00 -6.05
CA ALA A 210 13.41 -11.61 -4.83
C ALA A 210 14.37 -11.38 -3.65
N LEU A 211 15.36 -12.25 -3.44
CA LEU A 211 16.38 -12.07 -2.41
C LEU A 211 17.27 -10.88 -2.71
N THR A 212 17.77 -10.76 -3.94
CA THR A 212 18.59 -9.62 -4.37
C THR A 212 17.84 -8.30 -4.17
N PHE A 213 16.56 -8.24 -4.52
CA PHE A 213 15.74 -7.06 -4.30
C PHE A 213 15.52 -6.75 -2.82
N LEU A 214 15.36 -7.76 -1.97
CA LEU A 214 15.13 -7.57 -0.52
C LEU A 214 16.41 -7.20 0.23
N THR A 215 17.54 -7.91 -0.04
CA THR A 215 18.75 -7.89 0.80
C THR A 215 19.94 -7.19 0.15
N GLY A 216 19.84 -6.81 -1.11
CA GLY A 216 20.93 -6.21 -1.88
C GLY A 216 21.55 -4.98 -1.20
N SER A 217 22.83 -4.76 -1.45
CA SER A 217 23.55 -3.59 -0.97
C SER A 217 23.10 -2.32 -1.68
N TRP A 218 23.14 -1.19 -0.96
CA TRP A 218 22.76 0.09 -1.52
C TRP A 218 23.67 0.51 -2.68
N VAL A 219 23.03 0.98 -3.75
CA VAL A 219 23.70 1.46 -4.96
C VAL A 219 23.69 2.98 -5.04
N SER A 220 24.57 3.54 -5.86
CA SER A 220 24.57 4.98 -6.14
C SER A 220 23.32 5.37 -6.92
N VAL A 221 22.62 6.43 -6.50
CA VAL A 221 21.36 6.90 -7.10
C VAL A 221 21.65 8.18 -7.88
N SER A 222 21.31 8.20 -9.17
CA SER A 222 21.45 9.38 -10.00
C SER A 222 20.41 10.45 -9.68
N THR A 223 20.65 11.70 -10.09
CA THR A 223 19.66 12.78 -9.95
C THR A 223 18.36 12.47 -10.72
N PHE A 224 18.48 11.76 -11.84
CA PHE A 224 17.35 11.34 -12.64
C PHE A 224 16.48 10.31 -11.90
N ASP A 225 17.09 9.31 -11.27
CA ASP A 225 16.40 8.31 -10.46
C ASP A 225 15.71 8.94 -9.25
N MET A 226 16.39 9.89 -8.57
CA MET A 226 15.78 10.64 -7.47
C MET A 226 14.55 11.42 -7.91
N PHE A 227 14.57 12.03 -9.09
CA PHE A 227 13.41 12.71 -9.66
C PHE A 227 12.25 11.72 -9.94
N HIS A 228 12.55 10.55 -10.50
CA HIS A 228 11.54 9.51 -10.75
C HIS A 228 10.96 8.94 -9.46
N ILE A 229 11.79 8.70 -8.43
CA ILE A 229 11.31 8.28 -7.11
C ILE A 229 10.41 9.35 -6.48
N LEU A 230 10.77 10.62 -6.61
CA LEU A 230 9.95 11.72 -6.10
C LEU A 230 8.58 11.79 -6.80
N VAL A 231 8.56 11.78 -8.13
CA VAL A 231 7.34 12.01 -8.93
C VAL A 231 6.52 10.74 -9.13
N GLY A 232 7.18 9.60 -9.36
CA GLY A 232 6.51 8.33 -9.65
C GLY A 232 6.13 7.54 -8.40
N ILE A 233 6.83 7.74 -7.28
CA ILE A 233 6.62 6.94 -6.06
C ILE A 233 6.15 7.82 -4.90
N ALA A 234 6.95 8.81 -4.48
CA ALA A 234 6.68 9.54 -3.25
C ALA A 234 5.46 10.48 -3.35
N LEU A 235 5.29 11.17 -4.45
CA LEU A 235 4.14 12.06 -4.65
C LEU A 235 2.82 11.27 -4.74
N PRO A 236 2.69 10.22 -5.59
CA PRO A 236 1.48 9.42 -5.66
C PRO A 236 1.13 8.76 -4.33
N ILE A 237 2.11 8.18 -3.62
CA ILE A 237 1.82 7.51 -2.34
C ILE A 237 1.42 8.51 -1.24
N SER A 238 1.93 9.74 -1.27
CA SER A 238 1.55 10.79 -0.32
C SER A 238 0.10 11.21 -0.52
N ILE A 239 -0.30 11.44 -1.75
CA ILE A 239 -1.68 11.82 -2.11
C ILE A 239 -2.63 10.63 -1.91
N GLY A 240 -2.32 9.49 -2.50
CA GLY A 240 -3.12 8.28 -2.42
C GLY A 240 -3.33 7.80 -0.98
N GLY A 241 -2.27 7.81 -0.17
CA GLY A 241 -2.35 7.43 1.23
C GLY A 241 -3.28 8.31 2.08
N ILE A 242 -3.32 9.64 1.81
CA ILE A 242 -4.27 10.55 2.45
C ILE A 242 -5.70 10.26 1.99
N LEU A 243 -5.92 10.11 0.67
CA LEU A 243 -7.24 9.88 0.10
C LEU A 243 -7.85 8.56 0.56
N VAL A 244 -7.09 7.47 0.51
CA VAL A 244 -7.54 6.15 0.95
C VAL A 244 -7.77 6.13 2.47
N SER A 245 -6.88 6.77 3.25
CA SER A 245 -7.09 6.91 4.71
C SER A 245 -8.35 7.72 5.03
N TYR A 246 -8.64 8.78 4.26
CA TYR A 246 -9.87 9.56 4.38
C TYR A 246 -11.11 8.70 4.06
N ALA A 247 -11.05 7.93 2.98
CA ALA A 247 -12.15 7.06 2.56
C ALA A 247 -12.46 6.02 3.64
N TYR A 248 -11.50 5.21 4.03
CA TYR A 248 -11.71 4.14 5.04
C TYR A 248 -11.99 4.65 6.45
N LYS A 249 -11.56 5.87 6.79
CA LYS A 249 -11.96 6.49 8.05
C LYS A 249 -13.46 6.82 8.08
N ASN A 250 -13.99 7.39 7.00
CA ASN A 250 -15.31 8.04 7.02
C ASN A 250 -16.43 7.17 6.47
N TYR A 251 -16.13 6.13 5.68
CA TYR A 251 -17.11 5.29 5.02
C TYR A 251 -16.97 3.82 5.42
N GLU A 252 -18.04 3.04 5.25
CA GLU A 252 -18.02 1.61 5.51
C GLU A 252 -17.00 0.91 4.60
N ALA A 253 -16.18 0.03 5.18
CA ALA A 253 -15.13 -0.67 4.44
C ALA A 253 -15.73 -1.58 3.36
N SER A 254 -16.82 -2.28 3.68
CA SER A 254 -17.57 -3.10 2.73
C SER A 254 -18.23 -2.32 1.59
N PHE A 255 -18.50 -1.03 1.78
CA PHE A 255 -19.00 -0.16 0.73
C PHE A 255 -17.90 0.28 -0.24
N LEU A 256 -16.71 0.55 0.28
CA LEU A 256 -15.57 1.03 -0.53
C LEU A 256 -14.88 -0.08 -1.31
N ALA A 257 -14.80 -1.28 -0.75
CA ALA A 257 -14.03 -2.40 -1.30
C ALA A 257 -14.27 -2.68 -2.81
N PRO A 258 -15.51 -2.69 -3.34
CA PRO A 258 -15.72 -2.91 -4.77
C PRO A 258 -15.08 -1.86 -5.68
N PHE A 259 -14.90 -0.62 -5.18
CA PHE A 259 -14.34 0.48 -5.97
C PHE A 259 -12.81 0.41 -6.07
N GLU A 260 -12.14 -0.42 -5.28
CA GLU A 260 -10.71 -0.67 -5.42
C GLU A 260 -10.34 -1.38 -6.73
N TYR A 261 -11.28 -2.13 -7.32
CA TYR A 261 -11.09 -2.67 -8.67
C TYR A 261 -10.97 -1.59 -9.76
N GLY A 262 -11.28 -0.33 -9.45
CA GLY A 262 -11.00 0.82 -10.31
C GLY A 262 -9.52 1.03 -10.61
N ALA A 263 -8.61 0.45 -9.83
CA ALA A 263 -7.17 0.45 -10.11
C ALA A 263 -6.78 -0.40 -11.35
N LEU A 264 -7.70 -1.21 -11.89
CA LEU A 264 -7.48 -2.01 -13.10
C LEU A 264 -7.62 -1.20 -14.40
N VAL A 265 -8.16 0.01 -14.34
CA VAL A 265 -8.40 0.90 -15.49
C VAL A 265 -7.22 1.83 -15.69
#